data_1d076dc0e997a5c13dd5c28044ad3128
#
_entry.id   1d076dc0e997a5c13dd5c28044ad3128
#
_cell.length_a   1.000
_cell.length_b   1.000
_cell.length_c   1.000
_cell.angle_alpha   90.00
_cell.angle_beta   90.00
_cell.angle_gamma   90.00
#
_symmetry.space_group_name_H-M   'P 1'
#
loop_
_entity.id
_entity.type
_entity.pdbx_description
1 polymer ?
#
loop_
_entity_poly.entity_id
_entity_poly.type
_entity_poly.pdbx_seq_one_letter_code
_entity_poly.pdbx_strand_id
1 'polypeptide(L)'
;MQSYTRHQLKEDKFQEVTRGAIQQAQAHRQALILFGAVVLLVVIGAGAYGYWRTQQDVQASTAVGQAMNTYAAPIRPQGTPADPNQLSFTSAAERDKEAQRQFQAIADKYPHTDGGKNALYMAGVAALDAGAYSEAEAKFKKAAAEGNKEVASLAKMGLASVYQSTNRGQDAINVYNELMKNPTTSVSKERVQFALAALYETKDPAQAKKIYDQLAADKSPAVAQLAKQRQTGSKQ
;
A
#
# COMPACT_ATOMS: atom_id res chain seq x y z
N MET A 1 76.95 16.20 3.59
CA MET A 1 75.64 15.82 3.00
C MET A 1 74.88 15.03 4.10
N GLN A 2 73.85 15.64 4.67
CA GLN A 2 72.95 14.95 5.64
C GLN A 2 72.00 14.06 4.88
N SER A 3 72.03 12.74 5.10
CA SER A 3 71.09 11.77 4.52
C SER A 3 69.81 11.75 5.36
N TYR A 4 68.74 12.34 4.84
CA TYR A 4 67.42 12.22 5.44
C TYR A 4 66.89 10.79 5.35
N THR A 5 66.43 10.25 6.47
CA THR A 5 65.80 8.93 6.49
C THR A 5 64.39 9.00 5.93
N ARG A 6 63.90 7.93 5.31
CA ARG A 6 62.51 7.84 4.71
C ARG A 6 61.40 8.18 5.71
N HIS A 7 61.66 8.07 6.99
CA HIS A 7 60.72 8.40 8.06
C HIS A 7 60.58 9.92 8.23
N GLN A 8 61.70 10.65 8.22
CA GLN A 8 61.73 12.12 8.32
C GLN A 8 61.03 12.79 7.12
N LEU A 9 61.23 12.26 5.92
CA LEU A 9 60.57 12.74 4.70
C LEU A 9 59.03 12.53 4.71
N LYS A 10 58.52 11.51 5.41
CA LYS A 10 57.06 11.30 5.57
C LYS A 10 56.46 12.22 6.64
N GLU A 11 57.20 12.47 7.72
CA GLU A 11 56.76 13.41 8.77
C GLU A 11 56.76 14.84 8.28
N ASP A 12 57.74 15.26 7.48
CA ASP A 12 57.80 16.60 6.90
C ASP A 12 56.65 16.83 5.90
N LYS A 13 56.38 15.86 5.02
CA LYS A 13 55.23 15.95 4.10
C LYS A 13 53.88 15.96 4.82
N PHE A 14 53.73 15.19 5.88
CA PHE A 14 52.50 15.17 6.67
C PHE A 14 52.30 16.51 7.40
N GLN A 15 53.38 17.10 7.95
CA GLN A 15 53.34 18.41 8.58
C GLN A 15 53.07 19.55 7.60
N GLU A 16 53.62 19.47 6.39
CA GLU A 16 53.40 20.48 5.33
C GLU A 16 51.94 20.46 4.83
N VAL A 17 51.39 19.26 4.58
CA VAL A 17 50.00 19.07 4.17
C VAL A 17 49.03 19.53 5.26
N THR A 18 49.36 19.21 6.55
CA THR A 18 48.48 19.59 7.69
C THR A 18 48.53 21.10 7.93
N ARG A 19 49.70 21.73 7.83
CA ARG A 19 49.84 23.20 7.95
C ARG A 19 49.13 23.93 6.82
N GLY A 20 49.22 23.45 5.59
CA GLY A 20 48.50 24.02 4.43
C GLY A 20 46.99 23.90 4.60
N ALA A 21 46.48 22.75 5.06
CA ALA A 21 45.07 22.54 5.33
C ALA A 21 44.53 23.45 6.46
N ILE A 22 45.32 23.65 7.53
CA ILE A 22 44.98 24.54 8.64
C ILE A 22 44.94 26.01 8.20
N GLN A 23 45.94 26.45 7.42
CA GLN A 23 45.96 27.81 6.89
C GLN A 23 44.76 28.08 5.95
N GLN A 24 44.42 27.12 5.10
CA GLN A 24 43.31 27.22 4.17
C GLN A 24 41.98 27.20 4.92
N ALA A 25 41.85 26.38 5.97
CA ALA A 25 40.70 26.37 6.86
C ALA A 25 40.52 27.69 7.63
N GLN A 26 41.63 28.31 8.07
CA GLN A 26 41.60 29.65 8.72
C GLN A 26 41.21 30.74 7.78
N ALA A 27 41.68 30.73 6.50
CA ALA A 27 41.32 31.69 5.46
C ALA A 27 39.82 31.65 5.10
N HIS A 28 39.18 30.45 5.19
CA HIS A 28 37.77 30.22 4.87
C HIS A 28 36.89 29.96 6.10
N ARG A 29 37.35 30.30 7.30
CA ARG A 29 36.69 30.01 8.58
C ARG A 29 35.19 30.40 8.58
N GLN A 30 34.86 31.59 8.08
CA GLN A 30 33.48 32.05 8.02
C GLN A 30 32.61 31.18 7.08
N ALA A 31 33.14 30.81 5.90
CA ALA A 31 32.47 29.94 4.97
C ALA A 31 32.25 28.53 5.53
N LEU A 32 33.24 27.99 6.25
CA LEU A 32 33.14 26.67 6.91
C LEU A 32 32.09 26.67 8.05
N ILE A 33 32.06 27.76 8.85
CA ILE A 33 31.05 27.93 9.91
C ILE A 33 29.64 28.05 9.28
N LEU A 34 29.50 28.82 8.22
CA LEU A 34 28.21 28.98 7.51
C LEU A 34 27.77 27.66 6.88
N PHE A 35 28.66 26.93 6.24
CA PHE A 35 28.38 25.60 5.70
C PHE A 35 27.97 24.63 6.81
N GLY A 36 28.70 24.57 7.93
CA GLY A 36 28.35 23.75 9.09
C GLY A 36 26.98 24.12 9.68
N ALA A 37 26.64 25.39 9.77
CA ALA A 37 25.35 25.86 10.24
C ALA A 37 24.21 25.44 9.29
N VAL A 38 24.41 25.54 7.97
CA VAL A 38 23.43 25.09 6.97
C VAL A 38 23.21 23.59 7.06
N VAL A 39 24.30 22.80 7.14
CA VAL A 39 24.20 21.33 7.30
C VAL A 39 23.43 20.98 8.57
N LEU A 40 23.72 21.65 9.70
CA LEU A 40 23.03 21.43 10.96
C LEU A 40 21.53 21.74 10.85
N LEU A 41 21.18 22.86 10.22
CA LEU A 41 19.76 23.21 9.98
C LEU A 41 19.04 22.20 9.11
N VAL A 42 19.71 21.67 8.07
CA VAL A 42 19.14 20.62 7.21
C VAL A 42 18.91 19.33 8.01
N VAL A 43 19.87 18.92 8.85
CA VAL A 43 19.76 17.72 9.70
C VAL A 43 18.60 17.88 10.71
N ILE A 44 18.51 19.03 11.39
CA ILE A 44 17.43 19.30 12.33
C ILE A 44 16.08 19.32 11.61
N GLY A 45 16.01 19.99 10.46
CA GLY A 45 14.79 20.07 9.65
C GLY A 45 14.34 18.68 9.16
N ALA A 46 15.27 17.84 8.69
CA ALA A 46 14.98 16.48 8.28
C ALA A 46 14.49 15.60 9.45
N GLY A 47 15.11 15.75 10.63
CA GLY A 47 14.70 15.04 11.84
C GLY A 47 13.29 15.45 12.30
N ALA A 48 13.02 16.76 12.35
CA ALA A 48 11.70 17.29 12.70
C ALA A 48 10.62 16.85 11.70
N TYR A 49 10.92 16.90 10.40
CA TYR A 49 10.02 16.41 9.36
C TYR A 49 9.75 14.91 9.48
N GLY A 50 10.78 14.10 9.72
CA GLY A 50 10.63 12.66 9.94
C GLY A 50 9.76 12.34 11.15
N TYR A 51 9.99 13.02 12.27
CA TYR A 51 9.16 12.89 13.47
C TYR A 51 7.70 13.28 13.21
N TRP A 52 7.46 14.42 12.60
CA TRP A 52 6.12 14.88 12.24
C TRP A 52 5.41 13.88 11.32
N ARG A 53 6.10 13.37 10.29
CA ARG A 53 5.56 12.38 9.36
C ARG A 53 5.15 11.09 10.09
N THR A 54 6.01 10.60 10.99
CA THR A 54 5.72 9.39 11.79
C THR A 54 4.47 9.59 12.66
N GLN A 55 4.33 10.76 13.28
CA GLN A 55 3.14 11.09 14.07
C GLN A 55 1.86 11.12 13.21
N GLN A 56 1.93 11.68 12.02
CA GLN A 56 0.81 11.67 11.07
C GLN A 56 0.42 10.25 10.67
N ASP A 57 1.40 9.37 10.45
CA ASP A 57 1.13 7.99 10.07
C ASP A 57 0.51 7.17 11.21
N VAL A 58 0.96 7.36 12.44
CA VAL A 58 0.33 6.77 13.64
C VAL A 58 -1.12 7.23 13.80
N GLN A 59 -1.38 8.54 13.66
CA GLN A 59 -2.74 9.08 13.74
C GLN A 59 -3.65 8.53 12.63
N ALA A 60 -3.14 8.47 11.40
CA ALA A 60 -3.86 7.90 10.26
C ALA A 60 -4.20 6.42 10.50
N SER A 61 -3.22 5.62 10.93
CA SER A 61 -3.40 4.20 11.20
C SER A 61 -4.40 3.93 12.33
N THR A 62 -4.35 4.73 13.39
CA THR A 62 -5.33 4.68 14.48
C THR A 62 -6.73 5.01 14.00
N ALA A 63 -6.88 6.06 13.19
CA ALA A 63 -8.17 6.44 12.61
C ALA A 63 -8.71 5.36 11.67
N VAL A 64 -7.84 4.72 10.86
CA VAL A 64 -8.22 3.55 10.02
C VAL A 64 -8.75 2.42 10.89
N GLY A 65 -8.10 2.11 12.02
CA GLY A 65 -8.58 1.10 12.97
C GLY A 65 -9.98 1.41 13.49
N GLN A 66 -10.27 2.67 13.82
CA GLN A 66 -11.61 3.10 14.24
C GLN A 66 -12.65 2.96 13.11
N ALA A 67 -12.32 3.38 11.90
CA ALA A 67 -13.20 3.22 10.72
C ALA A 67 -13.44 1.75 10.39
N MET A 68 -12.45 0.87 10.60
CA MET A 68 -12.61 -0.59 10.48
C MET A 68 -13.63 -1.15 11.49
N ASN A 69 -13.70 -0.62 12.70
CA ASN A 69 -14.73 -1.01 13.67
C ASN A 69 -16.14 -0.64 13.16
N THR A 70 -16.27 0.50 12.50
CA THR A 70 -17.53 0.87 11.82
C THR A 70 -17.87 -0.09 10.69
N TYR A 71 -16.90 -0.39 9.83
CA TYR A 71 -17.09 -1.30 8.70
C TYR A 71 -17.42 -2.74 9.12
N ALA A 72 -16.86 -3.21 10.24
CA ALA A 72 -17.12 -4.52 10.81
C ALA A 72 -18.34 -4.56 11.76
N ALA A 73 -19.02 -3.44 12.00
CA ALA A 73 -20.11 -3.37 12.96
C ALA A 73 -21.29 -4.27 12.54
N PRO A 74 -21.94 -4.93 13.50
CA PRO A 74 -23.05 -5.83 13.23
C PRO A 74 -24.29 -5.08 12.72
N ILE A 75 -25.09 -5.79 11.92
CA ILE A 75 -26.42 -5.32 11.50
C ILE A 75 -27.43 -5.86 12.52
N ARG A 76 -28.14 -4.98 13.17
CA ARG A 76 -29.20 -5.38 14.13
C ARG A 76 -30.50 -5.70 13.40
N PRO A 77 -31.30 -6.67 13.91
CA PRO A 77 -32.62 -6.96 13.37
C PRO A 77 -33.55 -5.73 13.43
N GLN A 78 -34.45 -5.63 12.47
CA GLN A 78 -35.44 -4.54 12.48
C GLN A 78 -36.29 -4.60 13.77
N GLY A 79 -36.53 -3.42 14.36
CA GLY A 79 -37.30 -3.28 15.59
C GLY A 79 -36.50 -3.53 16.87
N THR A 80 -35.24 -3.96 16.80
CA THR A 80 -34.37 -4.09 17.97
C THR A 80 -33.77 -2.74 18.34
N PRO A 81 -33.93 -2.27 19.60
CA PRO A 81 -33.27 -1.04 20.06
C PRO A 81 -31.73 -1.13 19.92
N ALA A 82 -31.10 0.01 19.67
CA ALA A 82 -29.65 0.07 19.67
C ALA A 82 -29.12 -0.10 21.09
N ASP A 83 -28.08 -0.95 21.25
CA ASP A 83 -27.30 -1.02 22.48
C ASP A 83 -26.40 0.22 22.58
N PRO A 84 -26.50 1.04 23.65
CA PRO A 84 -25.66 2.23 23.81
C PRO A 84 -24.15 1.93 23.84
N ASN A 85 -23.77 0.69 24.19
CA ASN A 85 -22.38 0.27 24.35
C ASN A 85 -21.83 -0.43 23.09
N GLN A 86 -22.67 -0.68 22.07
CA GLN A 86 -22.27 -1.41 20.87
C GLN A 86 -22.67 -0.67 19.60
N LEU A 87 -21.67 -0.29 18.80
CA LEU A 87 -21.93 0.26 17.47
C LEU A 87 -22.64 -0.79 16.59
N SER A 88 -23.82 -0.46 16.09
CA SER A 88 -24.59 -1.33 15.19
C SER A 88 -25.43 -0.51 14.22
N PHE A 89 -25.75 -1.08 13.07
CA PHE A 89 -26.49 -0.41 12.01
C PHE A 89 -27.82 -1.15 11.72
N THR A 90 -28.74 -0.46 11.08
CA THR A 90 -30.03 -1.04 10.66
C THR A 90 -29.92 -1.79 9.33
N SER A 91 -28.92 -1.48 8.52
CA SER A 91 -28.63 -2.14 7.24
C SER A 91 -27.14 -2.14 6.91
N ALA A 92 -26.73 -3.07 6.05
CA ALA A 92 -25.38 -3.11 5.51
C ALA A 92 -25.06 -1.84 4.71
N ALA A 93 -26.01 -1.37 3.92
CA ALA A 93 -25.85 -0.14 3.11
C ALA A 93 -25.58 1.11 3.97
N GLU A 94 -26.26 1.24 5.12
CA GLU A 94 -26.02 2.34 6.07
C GLU A 94 -24.60 2.24 6.68
N ARG A 95 -24.23 1.06 7.14
CA ARG A 95 -22.89 0.77 7.68
C ARG A 95 -21.78 1.08 6.67
N ASP A 96 -21.92 0.56 5.44
CA ASP A 96 -20.91 0.66 4.41
C ASP A 96 -20.76 2.10 3.92
N LYS A 97 -21.87 2.85 3.84
CA LYS A 97 -21.86 4.28 3.52
C LYS A 97 -21.15 5.10 4.61
N GLU A 98 -21.42 4.80 5.88
CA GLU A 98 -20.75 5.49 6.99
C GLU A 98 -19.26 5.14 7.05
N ALA A 99 -18.90 3.87 6.87
CA ALA A 99 -17.51 3.44 6.79
C ALA A 99 -16.77 4.12 5.62
N GLN A 100 -17.40 4.18 4.43
CA GLN A 100 -16.88 4.88 3.27
C GLN A 100 -16.59 6.35 3.58
N ARG A 101 -17.52 7.04 4.25
CA ARG A 101 -17.35 8.45 4.65
C ARG A 101 -16.15 8.63 5.59
N GLN A 102 -16.01 7.74 6.59
CA GLN A 102 -14.90 7.80 7.54
C GLN A 102 -13.56 7.52 6.87
N PHE A 103 -13.46 6.48 6.04
CA PHE A 103 -12.24 6.18 5.29
C PHE A 103 -11.86 7.32 4.33
N GLN A 104 -12.84 7.93 3.66
CA GLN A 104 -12.58 9.08 2.79
C GLN A 104 -12.02 10.26 3.57
N ALA A 105 -12.61 10.60 4.73
CA ALA A 105 -12.13 11.69 5.58
C ALA A 105 -10.68 11.45 6.07
N ILE A 106 -10.32 10.20 6.35
CA ILE A 106 -8.94 9.83 6.73
C ILE A 106 -7.99 9.99 5.54
N ALA A 107 -8.39 9.52 4.37
CA ALA A 107 -7.59 9.65 3.14
C ALA A 107 -7.33 11.12 2.78
N ASP A 108 -8.33 11.99 2.94
CA ASP A 108 -8.23 13.42 2.65
C ASP A 108 -7.36 14.15 3.69
N LYS A 109 -7.44 13.75 4.97
CA LYS A 109 -6.66 14.35 6.04
C LYS A 109 -5.19 13.92 6.03
N TYR A 110 -4.89 12.69 5.61
CA TYR A 110 -3.56 12.08 5.68
C TYR A 110 -3.07 11.51 4.33
N PRO A 111 -3.14 12.27 3.23
CA PRO A 111 -2.97 11.72 1.87
C PRO A 111 -1.57 11.12 1.61
N HIS A 112 -0.55 11.59 2.33
CA HIS A 112 0.85 11.18 2.11
C HIS A 112 1.33 10.09 3.09
N THR A 113 0.47 9.63 4.01
CA THR A 113 0.77 8.55 4.95
C THR A 113 0.35 7.19 4.39
N ASP A 114 0.94 6.11 4.88
CA ASP A 114 0.51 4.76 4.50
C ASP A 114 -0.91 4.47 5.04
N GLY A 115 -1.26 5.00 6.22
CA GLY A 115 -2.61 4.93 6.77
C GLY A 115 -3.64 5.62 5.87
N GLY A 116 -3.34 6.82 5.35
CA GLY A 116 -4.23 7.55 4.44
C GLY A 116 -4.42 6.84 3.09
N LYS A 117 -3.35 6.26 2.53
CA LYS A 117 -3.42 5.45 1.31
C LYS A 117 -4.25 4.19 1.50
N ASN A 118 -4.09 3.51 2.64
CA ASN A 118 -4.93 2.37 3.02
C ASN A 118 -6.40 2.80 3.18
N ALA A 119 -6.65 3.95 3.81
CA ALA A 119 -8.00 4.49 3.94
C ALA A 119 -8.67 4.75 2.58
N LEU A 120 -7.93 5.29 1.61
CA LEU A 120 -8.45 5.50 0.26
C LEU A 120 -8.86 4.18 -0.41
N TYR A 121 -8.04 3.12 -0.28
CA TYR A 121 -8.38 1.79 -0.74
C TYR A 121 -9.64 1.26 -0.03
N MET A 122 -9.72 1.37 1.30
CA MET A 122 -10.87 0.91 2.10
C MET A 122 -12.15 1.70 1.79
N ALA A 123 -12.04 2.99 1.49
CA ALA A 123 -13.17 3.77 0.98
C ALA A 123 -13.71 3.23 -0.36
N GLY A 124 -12.82 2.73 -1.21
CA GLY A 124 -13.19 2.02 -2.45
C GLY A 124 -13.89 0.69 -2.17
N VAL A 125 -13.42 -0.08 -1.19
CA VAL A 125 -14.04 -1.35 -0.77
C VAL A 125 -15.44 -1.09 -0.23
N ALA A 126 -15.60 -0.18 0.72
CA ALA A 126 -16.91 0.16 1.29
C ALA A 126 -17.89 0.70 0.24
N ALA A 127 -17.41 1.47 -0.74
CA ALA A 127 -18.23 1.92 -1.87
C ALA A 127 -18.67 0.75 -2.78
N LEU A 128 -17.79 -0.22 -3.02
CA LEU A 128 -18.12 -1.43 -3.79
C LEU A 128 -19.18 -2.27 -3.08
N ASP A 129 -19.06 -2.49 -1.77
CA ASP A 129 -19.99 -3.27 -0.96
C ASP A 129 -21.35 -2.56 -0.85
N ALA A 130 -21.36 -1.23 -0.84
CA ALA A 130 -22.57 -0.42 -0.91
C ALA A 130 -23.22 -0.40 -2.32
N GLY A 131 -22.61 -1.02 -3.34
CA GLY A 131 -23.07 -0.99 -4.73
C GLY A 131 -22.81 0.34 -5.45
N ALA A 132 -22.04 1.25 -4.86
CA ALA A 132 -21.69 2.54 -5.46
C ALA A 132 -20.51 2.39 -6.45
N TYR A 133 -20.71 1.63 -7.52
CA TYR A 133 -19.66 1.18 -8.43
C TYR A 133 -18.85 2.32 -9.06
N SER A 134 -19.48 3.42 -9.43
CA SER A 134 -18.77 4.57 -10.01
C SER A 134 -17.81 5.23 -9.03
N GLU A 135 -18.23 5.35 -7.76
CA GLU A 135 -17.39 5.88 -6.69
C GLU A 135 -16.26 4.90 -6.35
N ALA A 136 -16.58 3.60 -6.25
CA ALA A 136 -15.58 2.54 -6.03
C ALA A 136 -14.49 2.56 -7.12
N GLU A 137 -14.88 2.66 -8.39
CA GLU A 137 -13.96 2.75 -9.52
C GLU A 137 -13.03 3.96 -9.39
N ALA A 138 -13.57 5.14 -9.10
CA ALA A 138 -12.78 6.36 -8.93
C ALA A 138 -11.77 6.25 -7.78
N LYS A 139 -12.22 5.71 -6.61
CA LYS A 139 -11.36 5.51 -5.44
C LYS A 139 -10.26 4.48 -5.69
N PHE A 140 -10.59 3.34 -6.31
CA PHE A 140 -9.60 2.33 -6.64
C PHE A 140 -8.59 2.81 -7.69
N LYS A 141 -9.01 3.57 -8.71
CA LYS A 141 -8.07 4.18 -9.66
C LYS A 141 -7.10 5.12 -8.96
N LYS A 142 -7.59 5.97 -8.05
CA LYS A 142 -6.76 6.87 -7.28
C LYS A 142 -5.82 6.10 -6.35
N ALA A 143 -6.30 5.09 -5.63
CA ALA A 143 -5.49 4.26 -4.74
C ALA A 143 -4.43 3.44 -5.53
N ALA A 144 -4.74 3.00 -6.74
CA ALA A 144 -3.78 2.31 -7.62
C ALA A 144 -2.66 3.23 -8.13
N ALA A 145 -2.93 4.53 -8.28
CA ALA A 145 -1.95 5.53 -8.74
C ALA A 145 -1.09 6.09 -7.59
N GLU A 146 -1.68 6.34 -6.43
CA GLU A 146 -1.07 7.04 -5.30
C GLU A 146 -0.59 6.11 -4.17
N GLY A 147 -1.06 4.87 -4.16
CA GLY A 147 -0.70 3.85 -3.17
C GLY A 147 0.75 3.40 -3.25
N ASN A 148 1.24 2.80 -2.15
CA ASN A 148 2.45 1.99 -2.27
C ASN A 148 2.15 0.71 -3.08
N LYS A 149 3.20 -0.07 -3.42
CA LYS A 149 3.08 -1.25 -4.30
C LYS A 149 2.00 -2.24 -3.83
N GLU A 150 1.87 -2.46 -2.53
CA GLU A 150 0.88 -3.38 -1.95
C GLU A 150 -0.55 -2.82 -2.08
N VAL A 151 -0.76 -1.57 -1.67
CA VAL A 151 -2.06 -0.89 -1.78
C VAL A 151 -2.49 -0.74 -3.24
N ALA A 152 -1.56 -0.38 -4.13
CA ALA A 152 -1.85 -0.27 -5.56
C ALA A 152 -2.31 -1.61 -6.16
N SER A 153 -1.69 -2.73 -5.76
CA SER A 153 -2.08 -4.07 -6.22
C SER A 153 -3.46 -4.48 -5.67
N LEU A 154 -3.74 -4.20 -4.39
CA LEU A 154 -5.07 -4.43 -3.81
C LEU A 154 -6.15 -3.57 -4.49
N ALA A 155 -5.84 -2.30 -4.75
CA ALA A 155 -6.77 -1.40 -5.45
C ALA A 155 -7.07 -1.87 -6.88
N LYS A 156 -6.08 -2.40 -7.60
CA LYS A 156 -6.30 -3.04 -8.92
C LYS A 156 -7.18 -4.28 -8.81
N MET A 157 -7.01 -5.11 -7.77
CA MET A 157 -7.95 -6.22 -7.52
C MET A 157 -9.38 -5.72 -7.30
N GLY A 158 -9.56 -4.67 -6.47
CA GLY A 158 -10.86 -4.02 -6.27
C GLY A 158 -11.44 -3.45 -7.58
N LEU A 159 -10.60 -2.83 -8.41
CA LEU A 159 -11.00 -2.31 -9.71
C LEU A 159 -11.49 -3.43 -10.64
N ALA A 160 -10.82 -4.59 -10.67
CA ALA A 160 -11.26 -5.75 -11.42
C ALA A 160 -12.62 -6.25 -10.91
N SER A 161 -12.88 -6.22 -9.60
CA SER A 161 -14.19 -6.58 -9.03
C SER A 161 -15.30 -5.59 -9.46
N VAL A 162 -15.01 -4.30 -9.48
CA VAL A 162 -15.95 -3.29 -10.02
C VAL A 162 -16.27 -3.57 -11.48
N TYR A 163 -15.26 -3.88 -12.30
CA TYR A 163 -15.46 -4.21 -13.71
C TYR A 163 -16.32 -5.47 -13.92
N GLN A 164 -16.16 -6.47 -13.07
CA GLN A 164 -17.03 -7.65 -13.10
C GLN A 164 -18.47 -7.29 -12.73
N SER A 165 -18.68 -6.53 -11.65
CA SER A 165 -20.01 -6.11 -11.18
C SER A 165 -20.75 -5.21 -12.18
N THR A 166 -19.99 -4.50 -13.04
CA THR A 166 -20.51 -3.62 -14.08
C THR A 166 -20.50 -4.24 -15.49
N ASN A 167 -20.37 -5.58 -15.58
CA ASN A 167 -20.33 -6.34 -16.83
C ASN A 167 -19.20 -5.96 -17.82
N ARG A 168 -18.13 -5.39 -17.29
CA ARG A 168 -16.91 -4.98 -18.03
C ARG A 168 -15.82 -6.06 -17.91
N GLY A 169 -16.17 -7.30 -18.22
CA GLY A 169 -15.30 -8.44 -17.97
C GLY A 169 -13.97 -8.41 -18.73
N GLN A 170 -13.89 -7.78 -19.91
CA GLN A 170 -12.62 -7.62 -20.62
C GLN A 170 -11.67 -6.68 -19.88
N ASP A 171 -12.18 -5.62 -19.29
CA ASP A 171 -11.38 -4.69 -18.46
C ASP A 171 -10.84 -5.42 -17.21
N ALA A 172 -11.66 -6.28 -16.58
CA ALA A 172 -11.21 -7.11 -15.45
C ALA A 172 -10.08 -8.07 -15.87
N ILE A 173 -10.21 -8.75 -17.02
CA ILE A 173 -9.15 -9.63 -17.56
C ILE A 173 -7.86 -8.86 -17.78
N ASN A 174 -7.92 -7.66 -18.34
CA ASN A 174 -6.74 -6.83 -18.57
C ASN A 174 -6.03 -6.48 -17.27
N VAL A 175 -6.78 -6.10 -16.22
CA VAL A 175 -6.24 -5.82 -14.89
C VAL A 175 -5.61 -7.07 -14.26
N TYR A 176 -6.25 -8.24 -14.36
CA TYR A 176 -5.68 -9.48 -13.85
C TYR A 176 -4.39 -9.86 -14.58
N ASN A 177 -4.32 -9.69 -15.91
CA ASN A 177 -3.10 -9.93 -16.66
C ASN A 177 -1.96 -8.99 -16.27
N GLU A 178 -2.25 -7.74 -15.93
CA GLU A 178 -1.27 -6.80 -15.41
C GLU A 178 -0.75 -7.22 -14.03
N LEU A 179 -1.64 -7.61 -13.11
CA LEU A 179 -1.29 -8.06 -11.77
C LEU A 179 -0.44 -9.34 -11.79
N MET A 180 -0.72 -10.28 -12.70
CA MET A 180 0.07 -11.50 -12.84
C MET A 180 1.52 -11.24 -13.30
N LYS A 181 1.78 -10.12 -14.00
CA LYS A 181 3.13 -9.73 -14.42
C LYS A 181 3.93 -9.13 -13.26
N ASN A 182 3.26 -8.54 -12.28
CA ASN A 182 3.86 -7.82 -11.16
C ASN A 182 3.23 -8.24 -9.82
N PRO A 183 3.39 -9.51 -9.40
CA PRO A 183 2.83 -10.00 -8.16
C PRO A 183 3.43 -9.28 -6.95
N THR A 184 2.65 -9.22 -5.86
CA THR A 184 3.06 -8.66 -4.58
C THR A 184 2.76 -9.64 -3.46
N THR A 185 3.18 -9.32 -2.24
CA THR A 185 2.86 -10.14 -1.05
C THR A 185 1.35 -10.18 -0.80
N SER A 186 0.66 -9.05 -0.95
CA SER A 186 -0.80 -8.95 -0.75
C SER A 186 -1.60 -9.53 -1.91
N VAL A 187 -1.04 -9.53 -3.13
CA VAL A 187 -1.71 -10.01 -4.35
C VAL A 187 -0.76 -10.93 -5.10
N SER A 188 -0.75 -12.21 -4.69
CA SER A 188 0.07 -13.24 -5.34
C SER A 188 -0.48 -13.61 -6.72
N LYS A 189 0.37 -14.19 -7.54
CA LYS A 189 -0.01 -14.66 -8.88
C LYS A 189 -1.15 -15.68 -8.82
N GLU A 190 -1.10 -16.61 -7.88
CA GLU A 190 -2.08 -17.65 -7.67
C GLU A 190 -3.44 -17.07 -7.28
N ARG A 191 -3.45 -16.06 -6.39
CA ARG A 191 -4.68 -15.33 -6.03
C ARG A 191 -5.34 -14.70 -7.25
N VAL A 192 -4.56 -14.06 -8.11
CA VAL A 192 -5.06 -13.46 -9.36
C VAL A 192 -5.55 -14.54 -10.34
N GLN A 193 -4.84 -15.65 -10.45
CA GLN A 193 -5.26 -16.78 -11.30
C GLN A 193 -6.60 -17.38 -10.84
N PHE A 194 -6.83 -17.54 -9.52
CA PHE A 194 -8.13 -17.95 -8.99
C PHE A 194 -9.24 -16.97 -9.35
N ALA A 195 -9.01 -15.66 -9.20
CA ALA A 195 -10.00 -14.65 -9.58
C ALA A 195 -10.30 -14.63 -11.07
N LEU A 196 -9.28 -14.80 -11.91
CA LEU A 196 -9.42 -14.89 -13.35
C LEU A 196 -10.16 -16.18 -13.79
N ALA A 197 -9.86 -17.32 -13.15
CA ALA A 197 -10.56 -18.56 -13.40
C ALA A 197 -12.05 -18.45 -13.04
N ALA A 198 -12.37 -17.86 -11.89
CA ALA A 198 -13.75 -17.62 -11.48
C ALA A 198 -14.51 -16.71 -12.47
N LEU A 199 -13.86 -15.71 -13.04
CA LEU A 199 -14.46 -14.89 -14.11
C LEU A 199 -14.74 -15.70 -15.37
N TYR A 200 -13.85 -16.63 -15.73
CA TYR A 200 -14.02 -17.49 -16.88
C TYR A 200 -15.06 -18.61 -16.70
N GLU A 201 -15.42 -19.00 -15.47
CA GLU A 201 -16.43 -20.05 -15.24
C GLU A 201 -17.74 -19.78 -16.00
N THR A 202 -18.14 -18.51 -16.07
CA THR A 202 -19.36 -18.11 -16.78
C THR A 202 -19.16 -17.72 -18.25
N LYS A 203 -17.92 -17.33 -18.64
CA LYS A 203 -17.63 -16.79 -19.98
C LYS A 203 -16.96 -17.78 -20.90
N ASP A 204 -16.05 -18.56 -20.38
CA ASP A 204 -15.28 -19.59 -21.09
C ASP A 204 -14.86 -20.69 -20.09
N PRO A 205 -15.76 -21.66 -19.83
CA PRO A 205 -15.46 -22.76 -18.89
C PRO A 205 -14.22 -23.58 -19.24
N ALA A 206 -13.87 -23.66 -20.54
CA ALA A 206 -12.66 -24.35 -20.96
C ALA A 206 -11.40 -23.64 -20.50
N GLN A 207 -11.39 -22.32 -20.59
CA GLN A 207 -10.29 -21.50 -20.08
C GLN A 207 -10.21 -21.53 -18.55
N ALA A 208 -11.35 -21.49 -17.87
CA ALA A 208 -11.39 -21.65 -16.41
C ALA A 208 -10.75 -22.96 -15.98
N LYS A 209 -11.17 -24.08 -16.63
CA LYS A 209 -10.61 -25.40 -16.35
C LYS A 209 -9.10 -25.43 -16.54
N LYS A 210 -8.59 -24.86 -17.63
CA LYS A 210 -7.15 -24.80 -17.90
C LYS A 210 -6.37 -24.08 -16.81
N ILE A 211 -6.91 -22.98 -16.28
CA ILE A 211 -6.27 -22.24 -15.19
C ILE A 211 -6.30 -23.06 -13.90
N TYR A 212 -7.43 -23.70 -13.57
CA TYR A 212 -7.52 -24.58 -12.40
C TYR A 212 -6.61 -25.79 -12.51
N ASP A 213 -6.45 -26.40 -13.71
CA ASP A 213 -5.49 -27.51 -13.93
C ASP A 213 -4.04 -27.05 -13.63
N GLN A 214 -3.67 -25.83 -14.04
CA GLN A 214 -2.36 -25.26 -13.72
C GLN A 214 -2.18 -25.04 -12.22
N LEU A 215 -3.19 -24.48 -11.54
CA LEU A 215 -3.16 -24.27 -10.10
C LEU A 215 -3.17 -25.58 -9.31
N ALA A 216 -3.83 -26.63 -9.81
CA ALA A 216 -3.83 -27.96 -9.19
C ALA A 216 -2.47 -28.67 -9.25
N ALA A 217 -1.59 -28.23 -10.15
CA ALA A 217 -0.20 -28.68 -10.28
C ALA A 217 0.80 -27.75 -9.55
N ASP A 218 0.32 -26.76 -8.79
CA ASP A 218 1.17 -25.84 -8.04
C ASP A 218 1.99 -26.55 -6.96
N LYS A 219 3.18 -26.02 -6.68
CA LYS A 219 4.08 -26.55 -5.66
C LYS A 219 3.52 -26.38 -4.22
N SER A 220 2.65 -25.41 -4.01
CA SER A 220 1.96 -25.20 -2.73
C SER A 220 0.80 -26.19 -2.59
N PRO A 221 0.84 -27.11 -1.60
CA PRO A 221 -0.26 -28.07 -1.39
C PRO A 221 -1.61 -27.37 -1.13
N ALA A 222 -1.61 -26.22 -0.47
CA ALA A 222 -2.82 -25.44 -0.19
C ALA A 222 -3.45 -24.90 -1.48
N VAL A 223 -2.62 -24.35 -2.40
CA VAL A 223 -3.08 -23.85 -3.71
C VAL A 223 -3.63 -25.02 -4.54
N ALA A 224 -2.89 -26.12 -4.62
CA ALA A 224 -3.30 -27.29 -5.37
C ALA A 224 -4.61 -27.91 -4.86
N GLN A 225 -4.76 -28.00 -3.54
CA GLN A 225 -6.00 -28.52 -2.93
C GLN A 225 -7.20 -27.61 -3.19
N LEU A 226 -7.03 -26.30 -3.04
CA LEU A 226 -8.10 -25.33 -3.32
C LEU A 226 -8.53 -25.37 -4.80
N ALA A 227 -7.59 -25.48 -5.72
CA ALA A 227 -7.88 -25.60 -7.14
C ALA A 227 -8.70 -26.86 -7.47
N LYS A 228 -8.33 -28.02 -6.91
CA LYS A 228 -9.09 -29.27 -7.04
C LYS A 228 -10.52 -29.14 -6.48
N GLN A 229 -10.67 -28.51 -5.34
CA GLN A 229 -11.97 -28.28 -4.71
C GLN A 229 -12.87 -27.40 -5.61
N ARG A 230 -12.33 -26.34 -6.21
CA ARG A 230 -13.08 -25.49 -7.16
C ARG A 230 -13.52 -26.23 -8.40
N GLN A 231 -12.67 -27.09 -8.96
CA GLN A 231 -13.04 -27.94 -10.11
C GLN A 231 -14.18 -28.91 -9.84
N THR A 232 -14.26 -29.43 -8.62
CA THR A 232 -15.35 -30.35 -8.24
C THR A 232 -16.65 -29.61 -7.91
N GLY A 233 -16.58 -28.43 -7.31
CA GLY A 233 -17.74 -27.59 -6.97
C GLY A 233 -18.44 -26.96 -8.19
N SER A 234 -17.73 -26.74 -9.30
CA SER A 234 -18.32 -26.21 -10.54
C SER A 234 -19.08 -27.25 -11.36
N LYS A 235 -19.15 -28.51 -10.92
CA LYS A 235 -19.86 -29.61 -11.59
C LYS A 235 -21.23 -29.93 -10.98
N GLN A 236 -21.63 -29.20 -9.94
CA GLN A 236 -22.96 -29.28 -9.32
C GLN A 236 -23.81 -28.05 -9.69
#